data_6806ccb4de9701f17372d5af3191a4a4
#
_entry.id   6806ccb4de9701f17372d5af3191a4a4
#
_cell.length_a   1.000
_cell.length_b   1.000
_cell.length_c   1.000
_cell.angle_alpha   90.00
_cell.angle_beta   90.00
_cell.angle_gamma   90.00
#
_symmetry.space_group_name_H-M   'P 1'
#
loop_
_entity.id
_entity.type
_entity.pdbx_description
1 polymer ?
#
loop_
_entity_poly.entity_id
_entity_poly.type
_entity_poly.pdbx_seq_one_letter_code
_entity_poly.pdbx_strand_id
1 'polypeptide(L)'
;MSIEVIHPGMFSTIQDAGRHGLQHKGLSPAGAMDYKSFMLGNLMLENDNPVSIEMTMQGGVFKFNSDVAFIITGADMNADINGDAISNQIVYNAKAGEVLTFKQVNNGYRTYLTVKNGFDIETIKGSYATHTKIGIGGLNGRTLQADNIIPLNDPKTMPTKRIN
;
A
#
# COMPACT_ATOMS: atom_id res chain seq x y z
N MET A 1 8.23 -3.63 -14.18
CA MET A 1 8.44 -3.16 -12.78
C MET A 1 7.06 -2.94 -12.15
N SER A 2 6.63 -3.94 -11.42
CA SER A 2 5.24 -3.96 -10.93
C SER A 2 5.07 -4.86 -9.72
N ILE A 3 3.90 -4.75 -9.09
CA ILE A 3 3.36 -5.73 -8.13
C ILE A 3 2.13 -6.34 -8.77
N GLU A 4 2.02 -7.66 -8.71
CA GLU A 4 0.84 -8.39 -9.15
C GLU A 4 -0.03 -8.73 -7.94
N VAL A 5 -1.33 -8.45 -8.02
CA VAL A 5 -2.30 -8.84 -7.00
C VAL A 5 -2.73 -10.27 -7.27
N ILE A 6 -2.25 -11.21 -6.46
CA ILE A 6 -2.67 -12.63 -6.57
C ILE A 6 -4.04 -12.79 -5.93
N HIS A 7 -4.23 -12.21 -4.73
CA HIS A 7 -5.49 -12.18 -4.01
C HIS A 7 -5.64 -10.82 -3.35
N PRO A 8 -6.78 -10.13 -3.49
CA PRO A 8 -6.89 -8.74 -3.01
C PRO A 8 -7.15 -8.61 -1.50
N GLY A 9 -7.47 -9.68 -0.80
CA GLY A 9 -7.97 -9.59 0.57
C GLY A 9 -9.42 -9.14 0.63
N MET A 10 -9.87 -8.74 1.82
CA MET A 10 -11.26 -8.37 2.04
C MET A 10 -11.61 -7.00 1.46
N PHE A 11 -10.75 -6.01 1.68
CA PHE A 11 -10.93 -4.66 1.15
C PHE A 11 -9.57 -3.97 1.08
N SER A 12 -9.04 -3.81 -0.11
CA SER A 12 -7.72 -3.21 -0.35
C SER A 12 -7.81 -2.13 -1.41
N THR A 13 -7.26 -0.95 -1.09
CA THR A 13 -7.26 0.21 -1.98
C THR A 13 -5.92 0.93 -1.94
N ILE A 14 -5.62 1.68 -2.99
CA ILE A 14 -4.49 2.59 -3.00
C ILE A 14 -4.95 3.89 -2.33
N GLN A 15 -4.19 4.36 -1.34
CA GLN A 15 -4.52 5.57 -0.59
C GLN A 15 -3.29 6.47 -0.43
N ASP A 16 -3.54 7.76 -0.32
CA ASP A 16 -2.57 8.77 0.08
C ASP A 16 -3.17 9.64 1.21
N ALA A 17 -2.74 10.88 1.35
CA ALA A 17 -3.27 11.78 2.39
C ALA A 17 -4.70 12.27 2.10
N GLY A 18 -5.24 11.95 0.93
CA GLY A 18 -6.59 12.33 0.55
C GLY A 18 -6.63 13.48 -0.44
N ARG A 19 -7.78 13.63 -1.08
CA ARG A 19 -8.06 14.66 -2.09
C ARG A 19 -8.83 15.78 -1.43
N HIS A 20 -8.10 16.82 -1.02
CA HIS A 20 -8.66 17.93 -0.26
C HIS A 20 -9.09 19.09 -1.17
N GLY A 21 -9.93 20.00 -0.62
CA GLY A 21 -10.35 21.21 -1.31
C GLY A 21 -11.59 21.07 -2.21
N LEU A 22 -12.22 19.90 -2.24
CA LEU A 22 -13.40 19.64 -3.06
C LEU A 22 -14.66 19.33 -2.22
N GLN A 23 -14.57 19.46 -0.89
CA GLN A 23 -15.67 19.17 0.02
C GLN A 23 -16.90 20.05 -0.26
N HIS A 24 -16.69 21.30 -0.67
CA HIS A 24 -17.77 22.22 -1.06
C HIS A 24 -18.55 21.74 -2.30
N LYS A 25 -17.98 20.84 -3.08
CA LYS A 25 -18.65 20.20 -4.22
C LYS A 25 -19.23 18.82 -3.85
N GLY A 26 -19.28 18.51 -2.57
CA GLY A 26 -19.81 17.22 -2.09
C GLY A 26 -18.85 16.06 -2.19
N LEU A 27 -17.57 16.30 -2.54
CA LEU A 27 -16.58 15.25 -2.67
C LEU A 27 -15.77 15.11 -1.38
N SER A 28 -15.91 13.96 -0.70
CA SER A 28 -15.07 13.67 0.47
C SER A 28 -13.63 13.42 0.03
N PRO A 29 -12.63 13.70 0.91
CA PRO A 29 -11.22 13.58 0.52
C PRO A 29 -10.74 12.14 0.31
N ALA A 30 -11.47 11.13 0.80
CA ALA A 30 -10.93 9.77 0.89
C ALA A 30 -9.58 9.79 1.64
N GLY A 31 -8.63 8.92 1.30
CA GLY A 31 -7.32 8.91 1.94
C GLY A 31 -7.21 7.90 3.05
N ALA A 32 -6.00 7.74 3.57
CA ALA A 32 -5.69 6.76 4.60
C ALA A 32 -6.48 7.02 5.89
N MET A 33 -7.12 5.97 6.39
CA MET A 33 -7.90 6.05 7.64
C MET A 33 -7.00 6.11 8.88
N ASP A 34 -5.88 5.41 8.88
CA ASP A 34 -4.85 5.51 9.90
C ASP A 34 -3.67 6.32 9.34
N TYR A 35 -3.78 7.62 9.42
CA TYR A 35 -2.81 8.54 8.84
C TYR A 35 -1.42 8.36 9.42
N LYS A 36 -1.31 8.08 10.73
CA LYS A 36 0.00 7.91 11.39
C LYS A 36 0.74 6.72 10.82
N SER A 37 0.09 5.57 10.72
CA SER A 37 0.71 4.36 10.18
C SER A 37 1.08 4.52 8.71
N PHE A 38 0.20 5.16 7.93
CA PHE A 38 0.46 5.48 6.53
C PHE A 38 1.71 6.36 6.38
N MET A 39 1.80 7.45 7.12
CA MET A 39 2.95 8.35 7.04
C MET A 39 4.22 7.73 7.57
N LEU A 40 4.13 6.91 8.61
CA LEU A 40 5.29 6.22 9.17
C LEU A 40 6.02 5.38 8.11
N GLY A 41 5.28 4.58 7.35
CA GLY A 41 5.85 3.76 6.28
C GLY A 41 6.52 4.61 5.20
N ASN A 42 5.85 5.66 4.77
CA ASN A 42 6.38 6.55 3.74
C ASN A 42 7.62 7.32 4.21
N LEU A 43 7.66 7.75 5.46
CA LEU A 43 8.84 8.41 6.05
C LEU A 43 10.02 7.44 6.14
N MET A 44 9.79 6.21 6.58
CA MET A 44 10.85 5.19 6.68
C MET A 44 11.47 4.86 5.32
N LEU A 45 10.70 4.91 4.26
CA LEU A 45 11.17 4.69 2.90
C LEU A 45 11.65 5.98 2.22
N GLU A 46 11.56 7.11 2.91
CA GLU A 46 11.97 8.42 2.37
C GLU A 46 11.26 8.73 1.04
N ASN A 47 9.95 8.50 1.01
CA ASN A 47 9.13 8.76 -0.17
C ASN A 47 8.70 10.22 -0.22
N ASP A 48 8.99 10.89 -1.34
CA ASP A 48 8.61 12.29 -1.55
C ASP A 48 7.11 12.44 -1.80
N ASN A 49 6.49 11.46 -2.45
CA ASN A 49 5.06 11.44 -2.75
C ASN A 49 4.41 10.25 -2.05
N PRO A 50 3.96 10.43 -0.80
CA PRO A 50 3.43 9.33 -0.02
C PRO A 50 2.22 8.66 -0.65
N VAL A 51 2.28 7.35 -0.81
CA VAL A 51 1.20 6.51 -1.30
C VAL A 51 1.41 5.08 -0.80
N SER A 52 0.33 4.38 -0.46
CA SER A 52 0.39 3.01 0.07
C SER A 52 -0.82 2.21 -0.38
N ILE A 53 -0.73 0.89 -0.28
CA ILE A 53 -1.90 0.02 -0.32
C ILE A 53 -2.45 -0.07 1.11
N GLU A 54 -3.70 0.31 1.30
CA GLU A 54 -4.43 0.17 2.55
C GLU A 54 -5.27 -1.10 2.51
N MET A 55 -5.09 -1.97 3.51
CA MET A 55 -5.85 -3.23 3.64
C MET A 55 -6.66 -3.20 4.92
N THR A 56 -7.92 -3.66 4.84
CA THR A 56 -8.85 -3.66 5.97
C THR A 56 -9.16 -5.09 6.41
N MET A 57 -8.97 -5.41 7.68
CA MET A 57 -9.31 -6.66 8.37
C MET A 57 -8.53 -7.89 7.90
N GLN A 58 -8.52 -8.19 6.63
CA GLN A 58 -7.79 -9.29 6.02
C GLN A 58 -7.07 -8.79 4.78
N GLY A 59 -5.76 -8.95 4.75
CA GLY A 59 -4.93 -8.48 3.65
C GLY A 59 -4.85 -9.49 2.52
N GLY A 60 -4.16 -9.07 1.47
CA GLY A 60 -4.05 -9.81 0.23
C GLY A 60 -2.76 -10.60 0.10
N VAL A 61 -2.57 -11.12 -1.10
CA VAL A 61 -1.37 -11.81 -1.54
C VAL A 61 -0.83 -11.06 -2.75
N PHE A 62 0.43 -10.64 -2.67
CA PHE A 62 1.06 -9.80 -3.69
C PHE A 62 2.38 -10.44 -4.14
N LYS A 63 2.62 -10.43 -5.44
CA LYS A 63 3.88 -10.89 -6.00
C LYS A 63 4.67 -9.69 -6.50
N PHE A 64 5.90 -9.56 -6.04
CA PHE A 64 6.82 -8.55 -6.54
C PHE A 64 7.41 -9.01 -7.87
N ASN A 65 7.30 -8.17 -8.90
CA ASN A 65 7.91 -8.43 -10.21
C ASN A 65 9.22 -7.64 -10.40
N SER A 66 9.67 -6.98 -9.35
CA SER A 66 10.92 -6.20 -9.33
C SER A 66 11.53 -6.21 -7.95
N ASP A 67 12.84 -6.02 -7.88
CA ASP A 67 13.51 -5.76 -6.61
C ASP A 67 13.07 -4.38 -6.10
N VAL A 68 12.56 -4.31 -4.88
CA VAL A 68 12.08 -3.06 -4.30
C VAL A 68 12.06 -3.13 -2.77
N ALA A 69 12.44 -2.03 -2.12
CA ALA A 69 12.29 -1.92 -0.67
C ALA A 69 10.82 -1.69 -0.32
N PHE A 70 10.37 -2.31 0.76
CA PHE A 70 9.02 -2.14 1.27
C PHE A 70 8.99 -2.17 2.78
N ILE A 71 7.89 -1.70 3.35
CA ILE A 71 7.61 -1.74 4.78
C ILE A 71 6.12 -1.99 5.00
N ILE A 72 5.80 -2.67 6.10
CA ILE A 72 4.43 -2.87 6.55
C ILE A 72 4.25 -2.06 7.83
N THR A 73 3.17 -1.28 7.91
CA THR A 73 2.82 -0.50 9.09
C THR A 73 1.34 -0.69 9.42
N GLY A 74 0.95 -0.28 10.64
CA GLY A 74 -0.43 -0.43 11.12
C GLY A 74 -0.67 -1.74 11.83
N ALA A 75 -1.85 -2.31 11.66
CA ALA A 75 -2.24 -3.56 12.30
C ALA A 75 -1.37 -4.72 11.82
N ASP A 76 -1.12 -5.68 12.70
CA ASP A 76 -0.39 -6.90 12.35
C ASP A 76 -1.34 -7.91 11.68
N MET A 77 -1.04 -8.25 10.44
CA MET A 77 -1.77 -9.24 9.66
C MET A 77 -0.98 -10.53 9.44
N ASN A 78 -0.02 -10.83 10.31
CA ASN A 78 0.79 -12.06 10.25
C ASN A 78 1.43 -12.26 8.87
N ALA A 79 2.08 -11.24 8.35
CA ALA A 79 2.65 -11.28 7.02
C ALA A 79 3.83 -12.23 6.90
N ASP A 80 3.99 -12.81 5.73
CA ASP A 80 5.16 -13.61 5.38
C ASP A 80 5.64 -13.31 3.95
N ILE A 81 6.93 -13.56 3.72
CA ILE A 81 7.53 -13.59 2.38
C ILE A 81 7.91 -15.03 2.07
N ASN A 82 7.28 -15.61 1.05
CA ASN A 82 7.51 -17.00 0.64
C ASN A 82 7.41 -17.99 1.81
N GLY A 83 6.51 -17.73 2.77
CA GLY A 83 6.30 -18.57 3.95
C GLY A 83 7.14 -18.18 5.17
N ASP A 84 8.12 -17.30 5.03
CA ASP A 84 8.96 -16.84 6.15
C ASP A 84 8.32 -15.61 6.80
N ALA A 85 7.97 -15.73 8.09
CA ALA A 85 7.31 -14.65 8.83
C ALA A 85 8.17 -13.40 8.86
N ILE A 86 7.54 -12.25 8.63
CA ILE A 86 8.17 -10.93 8.74
C ILE A 86 7.40 -10.06 9.72
N SER A 87 8.03 -8.97 10.14
CA SER A 87 7.47 -8.08 11.16
C SER A 87 7.12 -6.72 10.56
N ASN A 88 6.12 -6.06 11.17
CA ASN A 88 5.82 -4.67 10.86
C ASN A 88 6.97 -3.74 11.28
N GLN A 89 7.02 -2.57 10.70
CA GLN A 89 7.95 -1.47 11.05
C GLN A 89 9.42 -1.80 10.79
N ILE A 90 9.68 -2.69 9.85
CA ILE A 90 11.03 -3.01 9.35
C ILE A 90 11.04 -2.84 7.85
N VAL A 91 12.07 -2.16 7.35
CA VAL A 91 12.30 -2.05 5.90
C VAL A 91 12.94 -3.34 5.41
N TYR A 92 12.26 -4.03 4.52
CA TYR A 92 12.75 -5.22 3.83
C TYR A 92 13.00 -4.90 2.37
N ASN A 93 13.85 -5.68 1.73
CA ASN A 93 14.09 -5.61 0.29
C ASN A 93 13.51 -6.86 -0.37
N ALA A 94 12.43 -6.70 -1.08
CA ALA A 94 11.86 -7.78 -1.87
C ALA A 94 12.71 -8.04 -3.11
N LYS A 95 12.78 -9.30 -3.52
CA LYS A 95 13.37 -9.70 -4.80
C LYS A 95 12.27 -10.05 -5.78
N ALA A 96 12.53 -9.80 -7.06
CA ALA A 96 11.60 -10.19 -8.13
C ALA A 96 11.21 -11.67 -7.99
N GLY A 97 9.93 -11.94 -8.03
CA GLY A 97 9.36 -13.28 -7.89
C GLY A 97 8.92 -13.63 -6.47
N GLU A 98 9.31 -12.86 -5.46
CA GLU A 98 8.87 -13.12 -4.08
C GLU A 98 7.40 -12.78 -3.89
N VAL A 99 6.73 -13.58 -3.03
CA VAL A 99 5.31 -13.45 -2.74
C VAL A 99 5.12 -13.03 -1.28
N LEU A 100 4.47 -11.89 -1.09
CA LEU A 100 4.11 -11.33 0.20
C LEU A 100 2.66 -11.71 0.50
N THR A 101 2.44 -12.42 1.59
CA THR A 101 1.12 -12.88 2.01
C THR A 101 0.73 -12.19 3.31
N PHE A 102 -0.44 -11.56 3.32
CA PHE A 102 -1.10 -11.07 4.52
C PHE A 102 -2.25 -12.01 4.89
N LYS A 103 -2.57 -12.07 6.16
CA LYS A 103 -3.67 -12.87 6.72
C LYS A 103 -4.66 -11.96 7.43
N GLN A 104 -5.40 -12.49 8.40
CA GLN A 104 -6.30 -11.70 9.22
C GLN A 104 -5.52 -10.88 10.25
N VAL A 105 -6.10 -9.76 10.66
CA VAL A 105 -5.54 -8.94 11.73
C VAL A 105 -5.57 -9.68 13.06
N ASN A 106 -4.52 -9.50 13.86
CA ASN A 106 -4.51 -9.92 15.26
C ASN A 106 -5.21 -8.88 16.13
N ASN A 107 -4.98 -7.60 15.82
CA ASN A 107 -5.51 -6.48 16.58
C ASN A 107 -5.50 -5.24 15.67
N GLY A 108 -6.53 -4.42 15.76
CA GLY A 108 -6.69 -3.26 14.88
C GLY A 108 -7.47 -3.59 13.61
N TYR A 109 -7.44 -2.70 12.64
CA TYR A 109 -8.30 -2.82 11.46
C TYR A 109 -7.57 -2.66 10.15
N ARG A 110 -6.55 -1.79 10.10
CA ARG A 110 -5.91 -1.41 8.84
C ARG A 110 -4.41 -1.58 8.86
N THR A 111 -3.91 -2.10 7.75
CA THR A 111 -2.49 -2.33 7.51
C THR A 111 -2.10 -1.66 6.20
N TYR A 112 -0.90 -1.13 6.15
CA TYR A 112 -0.37 -0.43 4.98
C TYR A 112 0.84 -1.16 4.43
N LEU A 113 0.82 -1.40 3.13
CA LEU A 113 1.99 -1.84 2.37
C LEU A 113 2.51 -0.64 1.60
N THR A 114 3.72 -0.23 1.90
CA THR A 114 4.39 0.91 1.27
C THR A 114 5.66 0.41 0.58
N VAL A 115 5.87 0.86 -0.66
CA VAL A 115 7.08 0.53 -1.42
C VAL A 115 7.90 1.79 -1.69
N LYS A 116 9.20 1.63 -1.84
CA LYS A 116 10.10 2.75 -2.17
C LYS A 116 9.70 3.39 -3.49
N ASN A 117 9.54 4.71 -3.47
CA ASN A 117 9.11 5.56 -4.59
C ASN A 117 7.65 5.38 -5.02
N GLY A 118 6.89 4.47 -4.39
CA GLY A 118 5.46 4.34 -4.65
C GLY A 118 5.11 3.71 -6.00
N PHE A 119 3.95 4.10 -6.51
CA PHE A 119 3.35 3.49 -7.71
C PHE A 119 3.34 4.48 -8.88
N ASP A 120 3.51 3.95 -10.09
CA ASP A 120 3.42 4.72 -11.33
C ASP A 120 1.98 4.69 -11.85
N ILE A 121 1.11 5.44 -11.20
CA ILE A 121 -0.30 5.58 -11.54
C ILE A 121 -0.67 7.06 -11.60
N GLU A 122 -1.78 7.36 -12.27
CA GLU A 122 -2.24 8.74 -12.41
C GLU A 122 -2.84 9.27 -11.11
N THR A 123 -2.61 10.56 -10.86
CA THR A 123 -3.37 11.28 -9.85
C THR A 123 -4.64 11.86 -10.48
N ILE A 124 -5.69 11.96 -9.68
CA ILE A 124 -6.93 12.67 -10.07
C ILE A 124 -7.11 13.81 -9.09
N LYS A 125 -7.16 15.04 -9.61
CA LYS A 125 -7.24 16.25 -8.78
C LYS A 125 -6.14 16.30 -7.71
N GLY A 126 -4.93 15.86 -8.08
CA GLY A 126 -3.75 15.92 -7.23
C GLY A 126 -3.61 14.82 -6.19
N SER A 127 -4.42 13.77 -6.24
CA SER A 127 -4.37 12.68 -5.26
C SER A 127 -4.44 11.31 -5.92
N TYR A 128 -3.72 10.34 -5.33
CA TYR A 128 -3.81 8.91 -5.67
C TYR A 128 -4.99 8.21 -5.00
N ALA A 129 -5.64 8.85 -4.01
CA ALA A 129 -6.63 8.20 -3.16
C ALA A 129 -7.79 7.61 -3.98
N THR A 130 -8.10 6.35 -3.69
CA THR A 130 -9.27 5.69 -4.24
C THR A 130 -10.52 6.16 -3.51
N HIS A 131 -11.47 6.69 -4.25
CA HIS A 131 -12.80 7.04 -3.76
C HIS A 131 -13.80 6.05 -4.35
N THR A 132 -14.09 4.98 -3.62
CA THR A 132 -14.84 3.84 -4.16
C THR A 132 -16.30 4.18 -4.50
N LYS A 133 -16.92 5.11 -3.79
CA LYS A 133 -18.32 5.51 -4.04
C LYS A 133 -18.52 6.14 -5.40
N ILE A 134 -17.56 6.94 -5.87
CA ILE A 134 -17.68 7.63 -7.16
C ILE A 134 -16.74 7.06 -8.22
N GLY A 135 -15.95 6.05 -7.86
CA GLY A 135 -15.13 5.30 -8.83
C GLY A 135 -13.97 6.06 -9.42
N ILE A 136 -13.26 6.89 -8.62
CA ILE A 136 -12.07 7.63 -9.06
C ILE A 136 -10.86 7.30 -8.21
N GLY A 137 -9.68 7.60 -8.75
CA GLY A 137 -8.39 7.45 -8.08
C GLY A 137 -7.88 6.01 -8.03
N GLY A 138 -6.73 5.84 -7.39
CA GLY A 138 -6.09 4.56 -7.25
C GLY A 138 -5.91 3.83 -8.57
N LEU A 139 -6.16 2.53 -8.55
CA LEU A 139 -6.17 1.69 -9.74
C LEU A 139 -7.62 1.47 -10.18
N ASN A 140 -7.99 2.10 -11.30
CA ASN A 140 -9.34 1.98 -11.91
C ASN A 140 -10.50 2.45 -11.01
N GLY A 141 -10.25 3.27 -9.99
CA GLY A 141 -11.29 3.84 -9.15
C GLY A 141 -12.01 2.86 -8.24
N ARG A 142 -11.42 1.71 -7.95
CA ARG A 142 -12.08 0.64 -7.19
C ARG A 142 -11.09 -0.12 -6.31
N THR A 143 -11.61 -1.00 -5.46
CA THR A 143 -10.78 -1.93 -4.70
C THR A 143 -9.92 -2.78 -5.62
N LEU A 144 -8.74 -3.17 -5.13
CA LEU A 144 -7.86 -4.06 -5.86
C LEU A 144 -8.55 -5.41 -6.10
N GLN A 145 -8.27 -6.01 -7.24
CA GLN A 145 -8.84 -7.28 -7.66
C GLN A 145 -7.71 -8.24 -8.06
N ALA A 146 -7.99 -9.54 -8.01
CA ALA A 146 -7.06 -10.56 -8.49
C ALA A 146 -6.63 -10.23 -9.93
N ASP A 147 -5.37 -10.51 -10.24
CA ASP A 147 -4.71 -10.26 -11.51
C ASP A 147 -4.45 -8.78 -11.85
N ASN A 148 -4.80 -7.84 -10.96
CA ASN A 148 -4.37 -6.46 -11.15
C ASN A 148 -2.85 -6.37 -11.15
N ILE A 149 -2.32 -5.53 -12.03
CA ILE A 149 -0.89 -5.19 -12.10
C ILE A 149 -0.75 -3.73 -11.68
N ILE A 150 0.01 -3.49 -10.61
CA ILE A 150 0.26 -2.15 -10.12
C ILE A 150 1.68 -1.74 -10.54
N PRO A 151 1.83 -0.80 -11.47
CA PRO A 151 3.17 -0.35 -11.89
C PRO A 151 3.90 0.32 -10.73
N LEU A 152 5.20 0.05 -10.61
CA LEU A 152 6.07 0.70 -9.62
C LEU A 152 6.77 1.90 -10.24
N ASN A 153 6.93 2.96 -9.44
CA ASN A 153 7.64 4.15 -9.83
C ASN A 153 9.11 4.03 -9.41
N ASP A 154 10.01 3.83 -10.37
CA ASP A 154 11.46 3.76 -10.14
C ASP A 154 11.81 2.90 -8.91
N PRO A 155 11.49 1.60 -8.91
CA PRO A 155 11.68 0.75 -7.74
C PRO A 155 13.16 0.62 -7.39
N LYS A 156 13.47 0.78 -6.10
CA LYS A 156 14.84 0.69 -5.57
C LYS A 156 14.86 -0.07 -4.26
N THR A 157 16.00 -0.68 -3.98
CA THR A 157 16.31 -1.23 -2.66
C THR A 157 16.92 -0.14 -1.78
N MET A 158 16.96 -0.39 -0.48
CA MET A 158 17.62 0.50 0.46
C MET A 158 18.11 -0.31 1.66
N PRO A 159 19.01 0.26 2.51
CA PRO A 159 19.45 -0.44 3.72
C PRO A 159 18.28 -0.81 4.62
N THR A 160 18.33 -2.01 5.21
CA THR A 160 17.33 -2.44 6.18
C THR A 160 17.33 -1.51 7.39
N LYS A 161 16.15 -1.03 7.77
CA LYS A 161 15.94 -0.14 8.91
C LYS A 161 14.85 -0.70 9.81
N ARG A 162 14.94 -0.41 11.09
CA ARG A 162 13.94 -0.78 12.09
C ARG A 162 13.56 0.45 12.91
N ILE A 163 12.28 0.58 13.21
CA ILE A 163 11.79 1.58 14.18
C ILE A 163 11.86 0.95 15.57
N ASN A 164 12.58 1.62 16.46
CA ASN A 164 12.70 1.21 17.85
C ASN A 164 11.62 1.85 18.72
#